data_758d93360fb0b6666e66a8e8544912da
#
_entry.id   758d93360fb0b6666e66a8e8544912da
#
_cell.length_a   1.000
_cell.length_b   1.000
_cell.length_c   1.000
_cell.angle_alpha   90.00
_cell.angle_beta   90.00
_cell.angle_gamma   90.00
#
_symmetry.space_group_name_H-M   'P 1'
#
loop_
_entity.id
_entity.type
_entity.pdbx_description
1 polymer ?
#
loop_
_entity_poly.entity_id
_entity_poly.type
_entity_poly.pdbx_seq_one_letter_code
_entity_poly.pdbx_strand_id
1 'polypeptide(L)'
;MPGFGVWAARWWMPLLFIVIAGHLTNVCVTLFLHRAQTHRGVRLHYLAELPMRLWLWLTTAIVTKEWVACHRKHHAFADREGDPHSPLMEGLRNIVFKGAFYYRRAIKQPGMLEKYGKGTPNDWIERHVLSRLNWLGILLMFVIDVYLFGFFVGPLVWGAQMMWIPFWAAGIVNGVGHALGYRNYEVKDESRNISPIAIWLGGEELHNNHHADPKSARFAARWFEFDIGWLYIRMLQFLRLAKVDYARGH
;
A
#
# COMPACT_ATOMS: atom_id res chain seq x y z
N MET A 1 23.29 3.54 -30.14
CA MET A 1 22.00 3.64 -30.88
C MET A 1 21.13 4.64 -30.12
N PRO A 2 20.66 5.73 -30.71
CA PRO A 2 19.77 6.68 -30.05
C PRO A 2 18.42 6.00 -29.79
N GLY A 3 18.01 5.97 -28.53
CA GLY A 3 16.71 5.40 -28.11
C GLY A 3 16.76 4.30 -27.05
N PHE A 4 17.94 3.79 -26.73
CA PHE A 4 18.10 2.80 -25.66
C PHE A 4 18.57 3.47 -24.36
N GLY A 5 17.84 3.26 -23.26
CA GLY A 5 18.24 3.71 -21.94
C GLY A 5 19.48 2.97 -21.42
N VAL A 6 20.03 3.45 -20.31
CA VAL A 6 21.27 2.93 -19.70
C VAL A 6 21.20 1.42 -19.41
N TRP A 7 20.00 0.89 -19.11
CA TRP A 7 19.73 -0.52 -18.77
C TRP A 7 18.96 -1.30 -19.85
N ALA A 8 18.68 -0.69 -20.98
CA ALA A 8 17.90 -1.35 -22.05
C ALA A 8 18.63 -2.51 -22.75
N ALA A 9 19.92 -2.69 -22.49
CA ALA A 9 20.73 -3.74 -23.14
C ALA A 9 20.35 -5.18 -22.74
N ARG A 10 19.60 -5.37 -21.65
CA ARG A 10 19.19 -6.69 -21.14
C ARG A 10 17.69 -6.73 -20.98
N TRP A 11 17.00 -7.55 -21.76
CA TRP A 11 15.54 -7.68 -21.81
C TRP A 11 14.85 -7.96 -20.45
N TRP A 12 15.54 -8.61 -19.51
CA TRP A 12 15.02 -8.96 -18.19
C TRP A 12 15.09 -7.81 -17.17
N MET A 13 15.96 -6.80 -17.39
CA MET A 13 16.14 -5.70 -16.42
C MET A 13 14.89 -4.86 -16.20
N PRO A 14 14.09 -4.50 -17.22
CA PRO A 14 12.82 -3.81 -17.00
C PRO A 14 11.86 -4.60 -16.11
N LEU A 15 11.76 -5.93 -16.33
CA LEU A 15 10.89 -6.79 -15.52
C LEU A 15 11.37 -6.89 -14.08
N LEU A 16 12.67 -7.08 -13.85
CA LEU A 16 13.23 -7.11 -12.50
C LEU A 16 13.02 -5.78 -11.77
N PHE A 17 13.20 -4.67 -12.47
CA PHE A 17 12.98 -3.34 -11.91
C PHE A 17 11.52 -3.13 -11.51
N ILE A 18 10.54 -3.51 -12.35
CA ILE A 18 9.11 -3.45 -12.03
C ILE A 18 8.81 -4.25 -10.76
N VAL A 19 9.34 -5.47 -10.65
CA VAL A 19 9.09 -6.34 -9.49
C VAL A 19 9.71 -5.75 -8.22
N ILE A 20 10.96 -5.31 -8.25
CA ILE A 20 11.65 -4.72 -7.10
C ILE A 20 10.99 -3.41 -6.68
N ALA A 21 10.73 -2.50 -7.62
CA ALA A 21 10.08 -1.23 -7.36
C ALA A 21 8.65 -1.43 -6.83
N GLY A 22 7.91 -2.38 -7.40
CA GLY A 22 6.58 -2.74 -6.95
C GLY A 22 6.57 -3.33 -5.54
N HIS A 23 7.49 -4.25 -5.24
CA HIS A 23 7.63 -4.79 -3.88
C HIS A 23 7.99 -3.69 -2.87
N LEU A 24 8.96 -2.83 -3.19
CA LEU A 24 9.31 -1.69 -2.33
C LEU A 24 8.12 -0.76 -2.11
N THR A 25 7.30 -0.54 -3.13
CA THR A 25 6.07 0.24 -3.02
C THR A 25 5.07 -0.42 -2.06
N ASN A 26 4.85 -1.73 -2.16
CA ASN A 26 4.02 -2.48 -1.20
C ASN A 26 4.57 -2.38 0.23
N VAL A 27 5.90 -2.49 0.40
CA VAL A 27 6.55 -2.31 1.72
C VAL A 27 6.30 -0.91 2.27
N CYS A 28 6.44 0.14 1.47
CA CYS A 28 6.15 1.50 1.92
C CYS A 28 4.66 1.70 2.26
N VAL A 29 3.74 1.10 1.51
CA VAL A 29 2.30 1.13 1.82
C VAL A 29 2.03 0.43 3.15
N THR A 30 2.49 -0.82 3.33
CA THR A 30 2.19 -1.58 4.55
C THR A 30 2.85 -0.98 5.80
N LEU A 31 4.11 -0.55 5.73
CA LEU A 31 4.82 -0.03 6.90
C LEU A 31 4.39 1.40 7.26
N PHE A 32 4.37 2.30 6.28
CA PHE A 32 4.10 3.71 6.55
C PHE A 32 2.60 4.00 6.55
N LEU A 33 1.89 3.81 5.42
CA LEU A 33 0.47 4.21 5.34
C LEU A 33 -0.41 3.36 6.25
N HIS A 34 -0.20 2.04 6.27
CA HIS A 34 -1.09 1.09 6.91
C HIS A 34 -0.76 0.95 8.40
N ARG A 35 0.38 0.32 8.75
CA ARG A 35 0.71 -0.02 10.15
C ARG A 35 1.09 1.19 10.99
N ALA A 36 1.77 2.21 10.40
CA ALA A 36 2.16 3.40 11.15
C ALA A 36 1.07 4.47 11.16
N GLN A 37 0.60 4.95 9.99
CA GLN A 37 -0.29 6.11 9.95
C GLN A 37 -1.75 5.75 10.21
N THR A 38 -2.25 4.62 9.68
CA THR A 38 -3.65 4.24 9.86
C THR A 38 -3.91 3.64 11.24
N HIS A 39 -3.19 2.56 11.58
CA HIS A 39 -3.48 1.75 12.76
C HIS A 39 -2.60 2.06 13.98
N ARG A 40 -1.49 2.77 13.77
CA ARG A 40 -0.59 3.22 14.84
C ARG A 40 -0.01 2.08 15.69
N GLY A 41 0.19 0.91 15.08
CA GLY A 41 0.85 -0.22 15.72
C GLY A 41 2.36 -0.09 15.79
N VAL A 42 2.94 0.77 14.93
CA VAL A 42 4.36 1.08 14.88
C VAL A 42 4.59 2.58 14.68
N ARG A 43 5.62 3.11 15.30
CA ARG A 43 6.12 4.47 15.05
C ARG A 43 7.46 4.38 14.32
N LEU A 44 7.56 5.07 13.18
CA LEU A 44 8.78 5.14 12.39
C LEU A 44 9.60 6.38 12.80
N HIS A 45 10.90 6.22 12.84
CA HIS A 45 11.82 7.36 12.96
C HIS A 45 11.81 8.13 11.62
N TYR A 46 12.01 9.44 11.69
CA TYR A 46 11.98 10.31 10.49
C TYR A 46 12.88 9.83 9.36
N LEU A 47 14.07 9.30 9.67
CA LEU A 47 15.01 8.75 8.69
C LEU A 47 14.50 7.51 7.93
N ALA A 48 13.52 6.78 8.46
CA ALA A 48 12.84 5.70 7.76
C ALA A 48 11.54 6.19 7.10
N GLU A 49 10.81 7.08 7.78
CA GLU A 49 9.53 7.60 7.29
C GLU A 49 9.67 8.44 6.04
N LEU A 50 10.60 9.42 6.02
CA LEU A 50 10.75 10.34 4.90
C LEU A 50 11.09 9.64 3.58
N PRO A 51 12.06 8.69 3.50
CA PRO A 51 12.30 7.94 2.28
C PRO A 51 11.08 7.16 1.78
N MET A 52 10.28 6.57 2.70
CA MET A 52 9.03 5.87 2.32
C MET A 52 8.00 6.83 1.74
N ARG A 53 7.84 8.03 2.32
CA ARG A 53 6.93 9.07 1.81
C ARG A 53 7.36 9.54 0.42
N LEU A 54 8.66 9.82 0.22
CA LEU A 54 9.20 10.23 -1.07
C LEU A 54 9.06 9.12 -2.13
N TRP A 55 9.29 7.87 -1.76
CA TRP A 55 9.09 6.72 -2.65
C TRP A 55 7.63 6.59 -3.10
N LEU A 56 6.68 6.67 -2.16
CA LEU A 56 5.26 6.64 -2.48
C LEU A 56 4.83 7.81 -3.36
N TRP A 57 5.38 8.99 -3.13
CA TRP A 57 5.15 10.16 -3.97
C TRP A 57 5.63 9.94 -5.41
N LEU A 58 6.81 9.33 -5.60
CA LEU A 58 7.35 8.99 -6.92
C LEU A 58 6.51 7.92 -7.64
N THR A 59 6.01 6.91 -6.92
CA THR A 59 5.48 5.68 -7.54
C THR A 59 3.97 5.57 -7.54
N THR A 60 3.22 6.42 -6.83
CA THR A 60 1.77 6.21 -6.65
C THR A 60 0.91 7.47 -6.76
N ALA A 61 1.45 8.66 -6.56
CA ALA A 61 0.72 9.91 -6.33
C ALA A 61 -0.30 9.86 -5.16
N ILE A 62 -0.16 8.90 -4.23
CA ILE A 62 -1.02 8.79 -3.05
C ILE A 62 -0.76 9.97 -2.11
N VAL A 63 -1.84 10.63 -1.69
CA VAL A 63 -1.82 11.61 -0.60
C VAL A 63 -2.09 10.87 0.71
N THR A 64 -1.17 10.99 1.67
CA THR A 64 -1.21 10.24 2.95
C THR A 64 -2.57 10.37 3.65
N LYS A 65 -3.09 11.59 3.77
CA LYS A 65 -4.37 11.86 4.45
C LYS A 65 -5.55 11.19 3.77
N GLU A 66 -5.57 11.18 2.44
CA GLU A 66 -6.64 10.57 1.64
C GLU A 66 -6.65 9.06 1.79
N TRP A 67 -5.48 8.44 1.69
CA TRP A 67 -5.35 6.98 1.81
C TRP A 67 -5.75 6.50 3.22
N VAL A 68 -5.22 7.14 4.26
CA VAL A 68 -5.55 6.83 5.66
C VAL A 68 -7.04 7.01 5.93
N ALA A 69 -7.65 8.09 5.40
CA ALA A 69 -9.08 8.31 5.56
C ALA A 69 -9.91 7.21 4.91
N CYS A 70 -9.57 6.84 3.67
CA CYS A 70 -10.26 5.77 2.95
C CYS A 70 -10.16 4.44 3.70
N HIS A 71 -8.98 4.06 4.16
CA HIS A 71 -8.74 2.80 4.84
C HIS A 71 -9.40 2.75 6.23
N ARG A 72 -9.37 3.82 7.01
CA ARG A 72 -10.09 3.89 8.30
C ARG A 72 -11.60 3.82 8.12
N LYS A 73 -12.13 4.41 7.05
CA LYS A 73 -13.55 4.27 6.72
C LYS A 73 -13.90 2.84 6.34
N HIS A 74 -13.04 2.16 5.56
CA HIS A 74 -13.20 0.75 5.26
C HIS A 74 -13.31 -0.08 6.54
N HIS A 75 -12.38 0.01 7.49
CA HIS A 75 -12.48 -0.71 8.78
C HIS A 75 -13.73 -0.37 9.60
N ALA A 76 -14.23 0.87 9.52
CA ALA A 76 -15.44 1.26 10.23
C ALA A 76 -16.71 0.63 9.63
N PHE A 77 -16.70 0.32 8.33
CA PHE A 77 -17.87 -0.16 7.58
C PHE A 77 -17.60 -1.43 6.78
N ALA A 78 -16.52 -2.15 7.06
CA ALA A 78 -16.06 -3.29 6.25
C ALA A 78 -17.23 -4.21 5.86
N ASP A 79 -17.39 -4.42 4.55
CA ASP A 79 -18.41 -5.24 3.90
C ASP A 79 -19.87 -4.84 4.18
N ARG A 80 -20.10 -3.59 4.57
CA ARG A 80 -21.44 -3.03 4.83
C ARG A 80 -21.66 -1.74 4.05
N GLU A 81 -22.88 -1.25 4.06
CA GLU A 81 -23.22 0.04 3.49
C GLU A 81 -22.34 1.15 4.06
N GLY A 82 -21.70 1.92 3.17
CA GLY A 82 -20.73 2.95 3.51
C GLY A 82 -19.26 2.52 3.35
N ASP A 83 -18.97 1.24 3.12
CA ASP A 83 -17.62 0.78 2.78
C ASP A 83 -17.16 1.39 1.44
N PRO A 84 -15.95 1.98 1.38
CA PRO A 84 -15.43 2.56 0.14
C PRO A 84 -15.25 1.57 -1.02
N HIS A 85 -15.00 0.28 -0.74
CA HIS A 85 -14.55 -0.68 -1.75
C HIS A 85 -14.86 -2.15 -1.43
N SER A 86 -16.03 -2.43 -0.83
CA SER A 86 -16.42 -3.82 -0.56
C SER A 86 -16.75 -4.61 -1.82
N PRO A 87 -16.19 -5.82 -2.00
CA PRO A 87 -16.55 -6.71 -3.10
C PRO A 87 -18.00 -7.27 -2.96
N LEU A 88 -18.55 -7.30 -1.75
CA LEU A 88 -19.95 -7.71 -1.53
C LEU A 88 -20.93 -6.67 -2.06
N MET A 89 -20.60 -5.38 -1.93
CA MET A 89 -21.47 -4.28 -2.35
C MET A 89 -21.30 -3.94 -3.83
N GLU A 90 -20.09 -3.94 -4.33
CA GLU A 90 -19.75 -3.46 -5.68
C GLU A 90 -19.40 -4.60 -6.67
N GLY A 91 -19.26 -5.82 -6.16
CA GLY A 91 -18.86 -7.01 -6.91
C GLY A 91 -17.35 -7.17 -7.04
N LEU A 92 -16.85 -8.40 -6.85
CA LEU A 92 -15.42 -8.73 -6.84
C LEU A 92 -14.68 -8.22 -8.09
N ARG A 93 -15.23 -8.49 -9.29
CA ARG A 93 -14.61 -8.04 -10.55
C ARG A 93 -14.45 -6.53 -10.61
N ASN A 94 -15.42 -5.78 -10.13
CA ASN A 94 -15.35 -4.32 -10.10
C ASN A 94 -14.27 -3.83 -9.14
N ILE A 95 -14.16 -4.41 -7.94
CA ILE A 95 -13.11 -4.02 -7.01
C ILE A 95 -11.74 -4.35 -7.57
N VAL A 96 -11.53 -5.56 -8.12
CA VAL A 96 -10.23 -5.96 -8.71
C VAL A 96 -9.78 -5.01 -9.82
N PHE A 97 -10.66 -4.61 -10.73
CA PHE A 97 -10.27 -3.83 -11.91
C PHE A 97 -10.55 -2.33 -11.81
N LYS A 98 -11.38 -1.90 -10.87
CA LYS A 98 -11.77 -0.49 -10.70
C LYS A 98 -11.55 0.02 -9.25
N GLY A 99 -10.75 -0.66 -8.43
CA GLY A 99 -10.50 -0.28 -7.04
C GLY A 99 -10.05 1.18 -6.89
N ALA A 100 -9.16 1.65 -7.77
CA ALA A 100 -8.72 3.04 -7.78
C ALA A 100 -9.86 4.05 -8.07
N PHE A 101 -10.87 3.67 -8.88
CA PHE A 101 -12.04 4.51 -9.10
C PHE A 101 -12.89 4.63 -7.84
N TYR A 102 -13.15 3.51 -7.16
CA TYR A 102 -13.90 3.51 -5.89
C TYR A 102 -13.17 4.30 -4.80
N TYR A 103 -11.85 4.15 -4.69
CA TYR A 103 -11.02 4.97 -3.82
C TYR A 103 -11.20 6.47 -4.11
N ARG A 104 -11.06 6.89 -5.39
CA ARG A 104 -11.23 8.30 -5.79
C ARG A 104 -12.65 8.81 -5.54
N ARG A 105 -13.68 7.97 -5.69
CA ARG A 105 -15.06 8.31 -5.36
C ARG A 105 -15.21 8.56 -3.86
N ALA A 106 -14.62 7.71 -3.03
CA ALA A 106 -14.71 7.78 -1.58
C ALA A 106 -14.05 9.05 -1.00
N ILE A 107 -12.83 9.37 -1.42
CA ILE A 107 -12.10 10.54 -0.90
C ILE A 107 -12.74 11.88 -1.25
N LYS A 108 -13.59 11.92 -2.28
CA LYS A 108 -14.35 13.12 -2.67
C LYS A 108 -15.64 13.33 -1.88
N GLN A 109 -16.02 12.38 -1.00
CA GLN A 109 -17.23 12.52 -0.19
C GLN A 109 -17.05 13.64 0.84
N PRO A 110 -18.06 14.52 1.02
CA PRO A 110 -18.00 15.58 2.03
C PRO A 110 -17.70 15.05 3.43
N GLY A 111 -16.82 15.72 4.17
CA GLY A 111 -16.45 15.34 5.54
C GLY A 111 -15.57 14.11 5.68
N MET A 112 -15.23 13.44 4.58
CA MET A 112 -14.44 12.21 4.58
C MET A 112 -13.06 12.41 5.21
N LEU A 113 -12.32 13.41 4.73
CA LEU A 113 -10.95 13.68 5.17
C LEU A 113 -10.89 14.29 6.57
N GLU A 114 -11.90 15.08 6.94
CA GLU A 114 -12.04 15.70 8.27
C GLU A 114 -12.34 14.65 9.34
N LYS A 115 -13.16 13.66 9.01
CA LYS A 115 -13.58 12.62 9.95
C LYS A 115 -12.51 11.55 10.12
N TYR A 116 -12.00 10.98 9.02
CA TYR A 116 -11.16 9.79 9.03
C TYR A 116 -9.66 10.07 8.82
N GLY A 117 -9.28 11.22 8.25
CA GLY A 117 -7.88 11.59 7.95
C GLY A 117 -7.13 12.28 9.07
N LYS A 118 -7.67 12.28 10.31
CA LYS A 118 -7.05 12.98 11.45
C LYS A 118 -5.72 12.35 11.89
N GLY A 119 -4.75 13.22 12.27
CA GLY A 119 -3.48 12.81 12.86
C GLY A 119 -2.49 12.17 11.88
N THR A 120 -2.65 12.42 10.58
CA THR A 120 -1.64 12.16 9.55
C THR A 120 -0.61 13.28 9.51
N PRO A 121 0.59 13.07 8.92
CA PRO A 121 1.60 14.10 8.74
C PRO A 121 1.03 15.36 8.12
N ASN A 122 1.44 16.51 8.66
CA ASN A 122 1.04 17.83 8.16
C ASN A 122 2.24 18.79 8.22
N ASP A 123 3.45 18.27 8.00
CA ASP A 123 4.68 19.04 7.91
C ASP A 123 4.77 19.83 6.60
N TRP A 124 5.83 20.63 6.46
CA TRP A 124 6.02 21.47 5.27
C TRP A 124 6.13 20.63 3.99
N ILE A 125 6.86 19.49 4.02
CA ILE A 125 7.04 18.61 2.86
C ILE A 125 5.69 18.03 2.43
N GLU A 126 4.90 17.53 3.40
CA GLU A 126 3.55 16.98 3.10
C GLU A 126 2.67 18.02 2.41
N ARG A 127 2.59 19.23 2.98
CA ARG A 127 1.68 20.27 2.48
C ARG A 127 2.08 20.82 1.12
N HIS A 128 3.37 21.05 0.89
CA HIS A 128 3.84 21.82 -0.28
C HIS A 128 4.37 20.93 -1.41
N VAL A 129 4.81 19.72 -1.10
CA VAL A 129 5.40 18.81 -2.08
C VAL A 129 4.52 17.58 -2.28
N LEU A 130 4.39 16.73 -1.24
CA LEU A 130 3.81 15.39 -1.42
C LEU A 130 2.32 15.42 -1.73
N SER A 131 1.55 16.30 -1.08
CA SER A 131 0.11 16.44 -1.33
C SER A 131 -0.20 17.38 -2.49
N ARG A 132 0.43 18.57 -2.51
CA ARG A 132 0.10 19.59 -3.51
C ARG A 132 0.63 19.27 -4.90
N LEU A 133 1.83 18.68 -4.97
CA LEU A 133 2.53 18.33 -6.21
C LEU A 133 2.63 16.81 -6.39
N ASN A 134 1.59 16.07 -5.97
CA ASN A 134 1.58 14.61 -6.06
C ASN A 134 1.75 14.09 -7.49
N TRP A 135 1.24 14.80 -8.49
CA TRP A 135 1.42 14.52 -9.91
C TRP A 135 2.88 14.66 -10.38
N LEU A 136 3.67 15.56 -9.73
CA LEU A 136 5.06 15.79 -10.12
C LEU A 136 5.94 14.56 -9.80
N GLY A 137 5.66 13.85 -8.70
CA GLY A 137 6.39 12.62 -8.35
C GLY A 137 6.30 11.57 -9.45
N ILE A 138 5.10 11.27 -9.90
CA ILE A 138 4.89 10.27 -10.97
C ILE A 138 5.45 10.74 -12.33
N LEU A 139 5.48 12.04 -12.59
CA LEU A 139 6.14 12.60 -13.77
C LEU A 139 7.67 12.44 -13.69
N LEU A 140 8.26 12.70 -12.52
CA LEU A 140 9.69 12.45 -12.31
C LEU A 140 10.03 10.97 -12.47
N MET A 141 9.19 10.06 -11.95
CA MET A 141 9.39 8.63 -12.17
C MET A 141 9.32 8.26 -13.66
N PHE A 142 8.39 8.86 -14.41
CA PHE A 142 8.35 8.69 -15.87
C PHE A 142 9.68 9.09 -16.53
N VAL A 143 10.25 10.24 -16.16
CA VAL A 143 11.53 10.70 -16.69
C VAL A 143 12.67 9.74 -16.31
N ILE A 144 12.68 9.24 -15.07
CA ILE A 144 13.66 8.25 -14.60
C ILE A 144 13.54 6.96 -15.42
N ASP A 145 12.34 6.45 -15.63
CA ASP A 145 12.13 5.22 -16.39
C ASP A 145 12.53 5.36 -17.86
N VAL A 146 12.23 6.51 -18.48
CA VAL A 146 12.66 6.80 -19.85
C VAL A 146 14.20 6.90 -19.92
N TYR A 147 14.86 7.52 -18.94
CA TYR A 147 16.31 7.58 -18.87
C TYR A 147 16.94 6.19 -18.70
N LEU A 148 16.38 5.34 -17.85
CA LEU A 148 16.92 4.01 -17.57
C LEU A 148 16.67 3.02 -18.72
N PHE A 149 15.46 3.02 -19.28
CA PHE A 149 14.99 1.99 -20.22
C PHE A 149 14.76 2.49 -21.65
N GLY A 150 14.96 3.80 -21.91
CA GLY A 150 14.78 4.40 -23.23
C GLY A 150 13.34 4.77 -23.53
N PHE A 151 13.17 5.46 -24.66
CA PHE A 151 11.90 6.09 -25.05
C PHE A 151 10.75 5.09 -25.30
N PHE A 152 11.04 3.87 -25.72
CA PHE A 152 10.00 2.87 -25.99
C PHE A 152 9.66 2.00 -24.79
N VAL A 153 10.67 1.56 -24.03
CA VAL A 153 10.45 0.64 -22.90
C VAL A 153 10.14 1.39 -21.62
N GLY A 154 10.74 2.57 -21.39
CA GLY A 154 10.51 3.38 -20.19
C GLY A 154 9.05 3.69 -19.91
N PRO A 155 8.24 4.15 -20.90
CA PRO A 155 6.81 4.37 -20.69
C PRO A 155 6.03 3.11 -20.29
N LEU A 156 6.43 1.92 -20.79
CA LEU A 156 5.81 0.65 -20.41
C LEU A 156 6.16 0.26 -18.98
N VAL A 157 7.42 0.47 -18.55
CA VAL A 157 7.87 0.26 -17.17
C VAL A 157 7.10 1.17 -16.23
N TRP A 158 7.04 2.46 -16.55
CA TRP A 158 6.26 3.43 -15.79
C TRP A 158 4.77 3.06 -15.70
N GLY A 159 4.14 2.68 -16.81
CA GLY A 159 2.74 2.25 -16.83
C GLY A 159 2.49 1.05 -15.93
N ALA A 160 3.39 0.06 -15.94
CA ALA A 160 3.31 -1.11 -15.06
C ALA A 160 3.44 -0.73 -13.57
N GLN A 161 4.34 0.21 -13.23
CA GLN A 161 4.47 0.73 -11.87
C GLN A 161 3.21 1.49 -11.43
N MET A 162 2.66 2.35 -12.29
CA MET A 162 1.43 3.11 -11.97
C MET A 162 0.22 2.19 -11.76
N MET A 163 0.18 1.04 -12.41
CA MET A 163 -0.87 0.03 -12.23
C MET A 163 -0.62 -0.90 -11.03
N TRP A 164 0.57 -0.85 -10.40
CA TRP A 164 0.93 -1.79 -9.34
C TRP A 164 0.00 -1.72 -8.13
N ILE A 165 -0.13 -0.56 -7.51
CA ILE A 165 -1.00 -0.37 -6.34
C ILE A 165 -2.49 -0.46 -6.69
N PRO A 166 -3.00 0.14 -7.79
CA PRO A 166 -4.37 -0.07 -8.24
C PRO A 166 -4.77 -1.55 -8.38
N PHE A 167 -3.87 -2.38 -8.90
CA PHE A 167 -4.16 -3.81 -9.09
C PHE A 167 -3.93 -4.61 -7.81
N TRP A 168 -2.74 -4.54 -7.21
CA TRP A 168 -2.37 -5.42 -6.09
C TRP A 168 -3.00 -5.00 -4.77
N ALA A 169 -2.93 -3.74 -4.38
CA ALA A 169 -3.49 -3.29 -3.11
C ALA A 169 -5.00 -2.98 -3.23
N ALA A 170 -5.39 -2.07 -4.12
CA ALA A 170 -6.80 -1.69 -4.25
C ALA A 170 -7.68 -2.80 -4.87
N GLY A 171 -7.10 -3.64 -5.73
CA GLY A 171 -7.81 -4.75 -6.37
C GLY A 171 -7.72 -6.05 -5.57
N ILE A 172 -6.51 -6.60 -5.43
CA ILE A 172 -6.33 -7.93 -4.86
C ILE A 172 -6.56 -7.93 -3.35
N VAL A 173 -5.90 -7.05 -2.58
CA VAL A 173 -6.11 -7.04 -1.12
C VAL A 173 -7.56 -6.74 -0.77
N ASN A 174 -8.11 -5.65 -1.29
CA ASN A 174 -9.49 -5.24 -0.95
C ASN A 174 -10.57 -6.11 -1.62
N GLY A 175 -10.30 -6.71 -2.77
CA GLY A 175 -11.24 -7.58 -3.46
C GLY A 175 -11.12 -9.03 -3.05
N VAL A 176 -9.99 -9.68 -3.38
CA VAL A 176 -9.77 -11.10 -3.11
C VAL A 176 -9.67 -11.34 -1.61
N GLY A 177 -9.02 -10.43 -0.86
CA GLY A 177 -8.91 -10.52 0.61
C GLY A 177 -10.23 -10.44 1.37
N HIS A 178 -11.36 -10.05 0.73
CA HIS A 178 -12.72 -10.13 1.27
C HIS A 178 -13.63 -11.15 0.57
N ALA A 179 -13.07 -11.99 -0.32
CA ALA A 179 -13.87 -12.97 -1.06
C ALA A 179 -13.31 -14.39 -0.98
N LEU A 180 -11.98 -14.55 -1.04
CA LEU A 180 -11.33 -15.86 -1.19
C LEU A 180 -10.16 -16.02 -0.21
N GLY A 181 -10.02 -17.21 0.36
CA GLY A 181 -8.95 -17.57 1.26
C GLY A 181 -9.44 -18.25 2.54
N TYR A 182 -8.53 -18.44 3.49
CA TYR A 182 -8.85 -19.03 4.79
C TYR A 182 -9.07 -17.98 5.88
N ARG A 183 -9.65 -18.39 7.00
CA ARG A 183 -9.88 -17.52 8.16
C ARG A 183 -9.28 -18.16 9.42
N ASN A 184 -8.61 -17.35 10.22
CA ASN A 184 -8.17 -17.73 11.56
C ASN A 184 -9.12 -17.21 12.64
N TYR A 185 -9.87 -16.17 12.31
CA TYR A 185 -10.75 -15.45 13.25
C TYR A 185 -12.13 -15.22 12.65
N GLU A 186 -13.15 -15.40 13.47
CA GLU A 186 -14.49 -14.95 13.17
C GLU A 186 -14.56 -13.44 13.43
N VAL A 187 -14.73 -12.65 12.38
CA VAL A 187 -14.91 -11.20 12.42
C VAL A 187 -16.26 -10.83 11.80
N LYS A 188 -16.68 -9.57 11.97
CA LYS A 188 -17.98 -9.09 11.48
C LYS A 188 -18.02 -8.86 9.97
N ASP A 189 -16.90 -8.87 9.32
CA ASP A 189 -16.71 -8.71 7.87
C ASP A 189 -16.29 -10.04 7.21
N GLU A 190 -16.14 -10.05 5.89
CA GLU A 190 -15.78 -11.24 5.12
C GLU A 190 -14.28 -11.34 4.82
N SER A 191 -13.45 -10.62 5.57
CA SER A 191 -11.99 -10.68 5.37
C SER A 191 -11.44 -12.09 5.51
N ARG A 192 -10.47 -12.43 4.65
CA ARG A 192 -9.83 -13.74 4.52
C ARG A 192 -8.32 -13.58 4.35
N ASN A 193 -7.57 -14.55 4.81
CA ASN A 193 -6.15 -14.64 4.54
C ASN A 193 -5.96 -15.25 3.14
N ILE A 194 -5.33 -14.53 2.23
CA ILE A 194 -5.12 -14.95 0.83
C ILE A 194 -4.06 -16.06 0.77
N SER A 195 -2.98 -15.90 1.54
CA SER A 195 -1.84 -16.84 1.60
C SER A 195 -1.22 -16.82 2.98
N PRO A 196 -0.77 -17.98 3.51
CA PRO A 196 -0.01 -18.01 4.75
C PRO A 196 1.42 -17.46 4.59
N ILE A 197 1.96 -17.44 3.38
CA ILE A 197 3.27 -16.85 3.06
C ILE A 197 3.05 -15.48 2.46
N ALA A 198 3.08 -14.47 3.33
CA ALA A 198 2.74 -13.10 2.99
C ALA A 198 3.99 -12.28 2.68
N ILE A 199 4.51 -12.44 1.45
CA ILE A 199 5.72 -11.79 0.94
C ILE A 199 5.36 -10.75 -0.11
N TRP A 200 4.48 -11.10 -1.05
CA TRP A 200 4.27 -10.31 -2.27
C TRP A 200 3.61 -8.96 -2.00
N LEU A 201 2.62 -8.93 -1.11
CA LEU A 201 1.85 -7.74 -0.76
C LEU A 201 2.32 -7.10 0.56
N GLY A 202 3.53 -7.45 1.02
CA GLY A 202 4.11 -6.85 2.23
C GLY A 202 3.48 -7.30 3.54
N GLY A 203 2.81 -8.45 3.56
CA GLY A 203 2.09 -8.98 4.73
C GLY A 203 0.57 -8.84 4.63
N GLU A 204 0.06 -8.05 3.67
CA GLU A 204 -1.38 -7.77 3.51
C GLU A 204 -2.18 -9.00 3.05
N GLU A 205 -1.51 -10.08 2.63
CA GLU A 205 -2.11 -11.38 2.36
C GLU A 205 -2.78 -12.00 3.59
N LEU A 206 -2.35 -11.61 4.80
CA LEU A 206 -2.92 -12.05 6.09
C LEU A 206 -4.07 -11.14 6.54
N HIS A 207 -5.02 -10.91 5.67
CA HIS A 207 -6.01 -9.87 5.78
C HIS A 207 -7.08 -10.13 6.86
N ASN A 208 -7.51 -11.39 7.06
CA ASN A 208 -8.40 -11.74 8.17
C ASN A 208 -7.73 -11.56 9.54
N ASN A 209 -6.45 -11.94 9.65
CA ASN A 209 -5.69 -11.71 10.89
C ASN A 209 -5.60 -10.21 11.22
N HIS A 210 -5.36 -9.39 10.17
CA HIS A 210 -5.33 -7.93 10.29
C HIS A 210 -6.70 -7.37 10.70
N HIS A 211 -7.81 -7.77 10.07
CA HIS A 211 -9.15 -7.30 10.43
C HIS A 211 -9.58 -7.71 11.84
N ALA A 212 -9.09 -8.86 12.33
CA ALA A 212 -9.34 -9.30 13.71
C ALA A 212 -8.60 -8.45 14.76
N ASP A 213 -7.45 -7.86 14.41
CA ASP A 213 -6.67 -7.01 15.30
C ASP A 213 -5.91 -5.92 14.51
N PRO A 214 -6.62 -4.88 14.05
CA PRO A 214 -6.05 -3.88 13.15
C PRO A 214 -4.85 -3.10 13.74
N LYS A 215 -4.76 -2.99 15.08
CA LYS A 215 -3.65 -2.28 15.74
C LYS A 215 -2.35 -3.08 15.78
N SER A 216 -2.41 -4.39 15.54
CA SER A 216 -1.22 -5.23 15.57
C SER A 216 -0.25 -4.86 14.44
N ALA A 217 1.00 -4.55 14.80
CA ALA A 217 2.08 -4.37 13.83
C ALA A 217 2.53 -5.68 13.18
N ARG A 218 2.11 -6.83 13.73
CA ARG A 218 2.37 -8.17 13.23
C ARG A 218 1.06 -8.80 12.75
N PHE A 219 1.00 -9.23 11.49
CA PHE A 219 -0.19 -9.86 10.92
C PHE A 219 -0.17 -11.38 11.02
N ALA A 220 1.02 -12.03 11.03
CA ALA A 220 1.10 -13.46 11.29
C ALA A 220 0.58 -13.79 12.69
N ALA A 221 -0.38 -14.71 12.78
CA ALA A 221 -1.06 -15.13 13.99
C ALA A 221 -0.82 -16.61 14.31
N ARG A 222 -0.41 -17.42 13.32
CA ARG A 222 -0.15 -18.85 13.44
C ARG A 222 1.31 -19.14 13.16
N TRP A 223 1.83 -20.24 13.68
CA TRP A 223 3.22 -20.64 13.56
C TRP A 223 3.67 -20.88 12.11
N PHE A 224 2.74 -21.26 11.22
CA PHE A 224 2.99 -21.51 9.80
C PHE A 224 2.85 -20.28 8.91
N GLU A 225 2.47 -19.15 9.49
CA GLU A 225 2.30 -17.89 8.74
C GLU A 225 3.59 -17.07 8.77
N PHE A 226 3.91 -16.49 7.64
CA PHE A 226 5.05 -15.60 7.47
C PHE A 226 4.59 -14.21 7.03
N ASP A 227 5.02 -13.18 7.76
CA ASP A 227 4.72 -11.75 7.51
C ASP A 227 6.03 -11.01 7.20
N ILE A 228 6.28 -10.73 5.91
CA ILE A 228 7.48 -10.01 5.49
C ILE A 228 7.50 -8.57 6.04
N GLY A 229 6.33 -7.92 6.15
CA GLY A 229 6.23 -6.58 6.72
C GLY A 229 6.66 -6.55 8.18
N TRP A 230 6.32 -7.58 8.97
CA TRP A 230 6.80 -7.74 10.32
C TRP A 230 8.33 -7.93 10.37
N LEU A 231 8.90 -8.71 9.44
CA LEU A 231 10.35 -8.87 9.34
C LEU A 231 11.03 -7.52 9.12
N TYR A 232 10.55 -6.70 8.19
CA TYR A 232 11.09 -5.35 7.95
C TYR A 232 10.94 -4.43 9.16
N ILE A 233 9.82 -4.51 9.89
CA ILE A 233 9.65 -3.75 11.14
C ILE A 233 10.70 -4.17 12.17
N ARG A 234 10.96 -5.48 12.33
CA ARG A 234 11.99 -5.97 13.24
C ARG A 234 13.40 -5.51 12.87
N MET A 235 13.71 -5.47 11.57
CA MET A 235 14.98 -4.91 11.07
C MET A 235 15.09 -3.42 11.40
N LEU A 236 14.03 -2.63 11.17
CA LEU A 236 14.01 -1.21 11.53
C LEU A 236 14.11 -0.99 13.04
N GLN A 237 13.50 -1.85 13.86
CA GLN A 237 13.67 -1.80 15.33
C GLN A 237 15.12 -2.07 15.74
N PHE A 238 15.76 -3.07 15.16
CA PHE A 238 17.18 -3.37 15.42
C PHE A 238 18.07 -2.16 15.09
N LEU A 239 17.78 -1.46 14.00
CA LEU A 239 18.45 -0.22 13.59
C LEU A 239 17.99 1.02 14.37
N ARG A 240 17.09 0.88 15.36
CA ARG A 240 16.47 1.99 16.12
C ARG A 240 15.70 2.99 15.25
N LEU A 241 15.26 2.57 14.07
CA LEU A 241 14.48 3.36 13.12
C LEU A 241 12.96 3.12 13.23
N ALA A 242 12.53 2.20 14.11
CA ALA A 242 11.13 1.97 14.43
C ALA A 242 10.94 1.61 15.90
N LYS A 243 9.76 1.94 16.45
CA LYS A 243 9.27 1.48 17.75
C LYS A 243 7.92 0.83 17.57
N VAL A 244 7.78 -0.41 17.98
CA VAL A 244 6.49 -1.11 17.99
C VAL A 244 5.73 -0.68 19.25
N ASP A 245 4.51 -0.17 19.05
CA ASP A 245 3.61 0.20 20.13
C ASP A 245 2.70 -0.96 20.52
N TYR A 246 2.31 -1.78 19.53
CA TYR A 246 1.56 -3.00 19.79
C TYR A 246 1.78 -4.06 18.69
N ALA A 247 1.98 -5.29 19.10
CA ALA A 247 2.00 -6.46 18.24
C ALA A 247 1.41 -7.65 19.00
N ARG A 248 0.53 -8.40 18.35
CA ARG A 248 -0.04 -9.64 18.92
C ARG A 248 1.07 -10.65 19.19
N GLY A 249 1.07 -11.24 20.39
CA GLY A 249 1.89 -12.40 20.72
C GLY A 249 1.45 -13.67 19.97
N HIS A 250 2.29 -14.70 20.02
CA HIS A 250 1.92 -16.06 19.56
C HIS A 250 0.97 -16.70 20.55
#